data_231c8362dbc5a5443b328d177f273eff
#
_entry.id   231c8362dbc5a5443b328d177f273eff
#
_cell.length_a   1.000
_cell.length_b   1.000
_cell.length_c   1.000
_cell.angle_alpha   90.00
_cell.angle_beta   90.00
_cell.angle_gamma   90.00
#
_symmetry.space_group_name_H-M   'P 1'
#
loop_
_entity.id
_entity.type
_entity.pdbx_description
1 polymer ?
#
loop_
_entity_poly.entity_id
_entity_poly.type
_entity_poly.pdbx_seq_one_letter_code
_entity_poly.pdbx_strand_id
1 'polypeptide(L)'
;MTSRLLTDDRLIVGLDLPSMEEARAMVRTLGGTISAYKIGLTLLARPGGVALAHELRDQGKMVFQDWKLHDIGAQVEGAARAVAEGGCDLLTVHAEPQVMRGAVKGRDAGGSSTKILAVTVMTSLSDADLTEIGYGFD
;
A
#
# COMPACT_ATOMS: atom_id res chain seq x y z
N MET A 1 19.36 -22.27 3.34
CA MET A 1 18.67 -21.77 2.13
C MET A 1 17.24 -22.28 2.16
N THR A 2 16.34 -21.54 2.75
CA THR A 2 14.92 -21.88 2.73
C THR A 2 14.40 -21.53 1.34
N SER A 3 13.95 -22.54 0.63
CA SER A 3 13.44 -22.42 -0.73
C SER A 3 12.28 -21.41 -0.80
N ARG A 4 12.56 -20.27 -1.44
CA ARG A 4 11.57 -19.26 -1.83
C ARG A 4 10.66 -19.77 -2.98
N LEU A 5 10.67 -21.07 -3.22
CA LEU A 5 10.14 -21.71 -4.42
C LEU A 5 8.64 -22.04 -4.38
N LEU A 6 7.91 -21.68 -3.31
CA LEU A 6 6.50 -22.02 -3.19
C LEU A 6 5.58 -20.83 -2.88
N THR A 7 6.09 -19.61 -2.82
CA THR A 7 5.29 -18.42 -2.57
C THR A 7 5.20 -17.56 -3.84
N ASP A 8 4.00 -17.37 -4.32
CA ASP A 8 3.72 -16.59 -5.52
C ASP A 8 3.31 -15.16 -5.15
N ASP A 9 4.24 -14.21 -5.29
CA ASP A 9 4.02 -12.79 -4.99
C ASP A 9 2.94 -12.13 -5.88
N ARG A 10 2.42 -12.83 -6.88
CA ARG A 10 1.29 -12.37 -7.69
C ARG A 10 -0.03 -12.42 -6.92
N LEU A 11 -0.11 -13.25 -5.87
CA LEU A 11 -1.25 -13.31 -4.98
C LEU A 11 -1.00 -12.45 -3.75
N ILE A 12 -1.71 -11.33 -3.65
CA ILE A 12 -1.64 -10.41 -2.52
C ILE A 12 -2.92 -10.52 -1.72
N VAL A 13 -2.82 -10.90 -0.45
CA VAL A 13 -3.97 -10.97 0.44
C VAL A 13 -4.23 -9.61 1.09
N GLY A 14 -5.43 -9.07 0.89
CA GLY A 14 -5.89 -7.85 1.56
C GLY A 14 -6.25 -8.13 3.02
N LEU A 15 -5.58 -7.44 3.95
CA LEU A 15 -5.90 -7.48 5.37
C LEU A 15 -6.93 -6.40 5.70
N ASP A 16 -8.13 -6.52 5.11
CA ASP A 16 -9.22 -5.58 5.33
C ASP A 16 -10.10 -6.06 6.52
N LEU A 17 -9.46 -6.18 7.67
CA LEU A 17 -10.04 -6.71 8.91
C LEU A 17 -10.28 -5.60 9.94
N PRO A 18 -11.24 -5.77 10.85
CA PRO A 18 -11.64 -4.69 11.77
C PRO A 18 -10.62 -4.40 12.87
N SER A 19 -9.68 -5.32 13.14
CA SER A 19 -8.68 -5.14 14.19
C SER A 19 -7.30 -5.66 13.80
N MET A 20 -6.28 -5.13 14.51
CA MET A 20 -4.90 -5.60 14.39
C MET A 20 -4.74 -7.05 14.83
N GLU A 21 -5.52 -7.48 15.83
CA GLU A 21 -5.48 -8.86 16.34
C GLU A 21 -5.97 -9.84 15.28
N GLU A 22 -7.11 -9.55 14.64
CA GLU A 22 -7.65 -10.37 13.56
C GLU A 22 -6.73 -10.40 12.34
N ALA A 23 -6.10 -9.27 12.00
CA ALA A 23 -5.11 -9.22 10.93
C ALA A 23 -3.91 -10.14 11.23
N ARG A 24 -3.36 -10.07 12.43
CA ARG A 24 -2.28 -10.98 12.86
C ARG A 24 -2.73 -12.44 12.92
N ALA A 25 -3.96 -12.71 13.35
CA ALA A 25 -4.53 -14.05 13.36
C ALA A 25 -4.64 -14.63 11.94
N MET A 26 -5.10 -13.83 10.99
CA MET A 26 -5.17 -14.22 9.57
C MET A 26 -3.78 -14.55 9.02
N VAL A 27 -2.79 -13.70 9.27
CA VAL A 27 -1.41 -13.95 8.84
C VAL A 27 -0.87 -15.25 9.42
N ARG A 28 -1.11 -15.53 10.71
CA ARG A 28 -0.70 -16.80 11.34
C ARG A 28 -1.38 -17.99 10.69
N THR A 29 -2.69 -17.90 10.43
CA THR A 29 -3.46 -18.98 9.80
C THR A 29 -2.96 -19.31 8.39
N LEU A 30 -2.63 -18.28 7.61
CA LEU A 30 -2.12 -18.44 6.24
C LEU A 30 -0.64 -18.88 6.22
N GLY A 31 0.10 -18.56 7.26
CA GLY A 31 1.48 -19.04 7.48
C GLY A 31 2.40 -18.83 6.28
N GLY A 32 3.05 -19.90 5.86
CA GLY A 32 3.97 -19.91 4.72
C GLY A 32 3.29 -19.96 3.35
N THR A 33 1.97 -20.18 3.30
CA THR A 33 1.23 -20.28 2.03
C THR A 33 1.17 -18.94 1.30
N ILE A 34 1.11 -17.83 2.04
CA ILE A 34 1.02 -16.48 1.49
C ILE A 34 2.31 -15.71 1.80
N SER A 35 2.87 -15.09 0.76
CA SER A 35 4.10 -14.28 0.84
C SER A 35 3.86 -12.78 0.73
N ALA A 36 2.65 -12.35 0.35
CA ALA A 36 2.37 -10.95 0.08
C ALA A 36 1.04 -10.50 0.72
N TYR A 37 1.07 -9.35 1.39
CA TYR A 37 -0.08 -8.77 2.06
C TYR A 37 -0.26 -7.29 1.75
N LYS A 38 -1.51 -6.88 1.55
CA LYS A 38 -1.91 -5.47 1.46
C LYS A 38 -2.53 -5.05 2.80
N ILE A 39 -2.05 -3.94 3.34
CA ILE A 39 -2.64 -3.28 4.50
C ILE A 39 -3.38 -2.05 3.99
N GLY A 40 -4.70 -2.07 4.14
CA GLY A 40 -5.58 -0.99 3.72
C GLY A 40 -5.65 0.16 4.73
N LEU A 41 -6.28 1.25 4.30
CA LEU A 41 -6.35 2.50 5.04
C LEU A 41 -6.89 2.34 6.47
N THR A 42 -7.92 1.49 6.67
CA THR A 42 -8.51 1.26 7.98
C THR A 42 -7.51 0.73 9.00
N LEU A 43 -6.67 -0.23 8.64
CA LEU A 43 -5.64 -0.76 9.54
C LEU A 43 -4.46 0.20 9.66
N LEU A 44 -4.02 0.82 8.57
CA LEU A 44 -2.91 1.79 8.58
C LEU A 44 -3.20 2.97 9.51
N ALA A 45 -4.45 3.44 9.55
CA ALA A 45 -4.87 4.54 10.41
C ALA A 45 -5.01 4.17 11.90
N ARG A 46 -5.00 2.88 12.23
CA ARG A 46 -5.07 2.43 13.63
C ARG A 46 -3.72 2.55 14.32
N PRO A 47 -3.69 2.73 15.66
CA PRO A 47 -2.45 2.56 16.41
C PRO A 47 -1.81 1.20 16.11
N GLY A 48 -0.55 1.22 15.70
CA GLY A 48 0.18 0.00 15.30
C GLY A 48 0.03 -0.44 13.84
N GLY A 49 -0.73 0.28 13.00
CA GLY A 49 -0.92 -0.09 11.59
C GLY A 49 0.37 -0.13 10.79
N VAL A 50 1.22 0.88 10.95
CA VAL A 50 2.55 0.91 10.32
C VAL A 50 3.48 -0.13 10.96
N ALA A 51 3.35 -0.40 12.26
CA ALA A 51 4.13 -1.44 12.93
C ALA A 51 3.80 -2.83 12.36
N LEU A 52 2.54 -3.12 12.03
CA LEU A 52 2.16 -4.36 11.35
C LEU A 52 2.88 -4.51 9.99
N ALA A 53 3.03 -3.43 9.25
CA ALA A 53 3.78 -3.46 7.98
C ALA A 53 5.24 -3.88 8.21
N HIS A 54 5.89 -3.35 9.25
CA HIS A 54 7.25 -3.72 9.62
C HIS A 54 7.32 -5.18 10.10
N GLU A 55 6.36 -5.62 10.94
CA GLU A 55 6.28 -7.01 11.42
C GLU A 55 6.21 -8.01 10.24
N LEU A 56 5.38 -7.72 9.25
CA LEU A 56 5.25 -8.57 8.05
C LEU A 56 6.53 -8.60 7.24
N ARG A 57 7.16 -7.46 7.05
CA ARG A 57 8.44 -7.35 6.35
C ARG A 57 9.53 -8.14 7.07
N ASP A 58 9.62 -8.05 8.39
CA ASP A 58 10.60 -8.78 9.20
C ASP A 58 10.37 -10.31 9.12
N GLN A 59 9.15 -10.74 8.83
CA GLN A 59 8.81 -12.13 8.50
C GLN A 59 9.14 -12.51 7.05
N GLY A 60 9.75 -11.62 6.27
CA GLY A 60 10.10 -11.85 4.87
C GLY A 60 8.92 -11.77 3.90
N LYS A 61 7.80 -11.19 4.31
CA LYS A 61 6.63 -10.97 3.45
C LYS A 61 6.82 -9.74 2.57
N MET A 62 6.26 -9.76 1.37
CA MET A 62 6.07 -8.56 0.56
C MET A 62 4.93 -7.73 1.16
N VAL A 63 5.15 -6.43 1.31
CA VAL A 63 4.20 -5.53 1.96
C VAL A 63 3.74 -4.43 1.02
N PHE A 64 2.44 -4.35 0.86
CA PHE A 64 1.75 -3.32 0.12
C PHE A 64 1.00 -2.39 1.09
N GLN A 65 1.44 -1.15 1.22
CA GLN A 65 0.73 -0.13 1.99
C GLN A 65 -0.20 0.67 1.08
N ASP A 66 -1.49 0.47 1.27
CA ASP A 66 -2.53 1.06 0.41
C ASP A 66 -3.09 2.35 1.03
N TRP A 67 -2.24 3.40 1.08
CA TRP A 67 -2.57 4.71 1.62
C TRP A 67 -3.43 5.57 0.69
N LYS A 68 -3.29 5.39 -0.62
CA LYS A 68 -3.86 6.29 -1.64
C LYS A 68 -3.54 7.74 -1.33
N LEU A 69 -2.25 8.07 -1.13
CA LEU A 69 -1.82 9.41 -0.77
C LEU A 69 -2.33 10.43 -1.76
N HIS A 70 -2.98 11.48 -1.24
CA HIS A 70 -3.55 12.57 -2.02
C HIS A 70 -3.46 13.87 -1.23
N ASP A 71 -2.39 14.60 -1.44
CA ASP A 71 -2.09 15.87 -0.78
C ASP A 71 -1.19 16.71 -1.69
N ILE A 72 -0.83 17.91 -1.27
CA ILE A 72 0.16 18.73 -1.98
C ILE A 72 1.50 18.00 -2.09
N GLY A 73 2.23 18.25 -3.18
CA GLY A 73 3.42 17.49 -3.54
C GLY A 73 4.46 17.36 -2.41
N ALA A 74 4.68 18.39 -1.62
CA ALA A 74 5.62 18.38 -0.51
C ALA A 74 5.22 17.39 0.62
N GLN A 75 3.93 17.30 0.92
CA GLN A 75 3.42 16.35 1.93
C GLN A 75 3.52 14.90 1.41
N VAL A 76 3.17 14.70 0.15
CA VAL A 76 3.30 13.38 -0.50
C VAL A 76 4.76 12.95 -0.56
N GLU A 77 5.69 13.85 -0.87
CA GLU A 77 7.14 13.59 -0.85
C GLU A 77 7.59 13.10 0.53
N GLY A 78 7.22 13.82 1.59
CA GLY A 78 7.57 13.44 2.97
C GLY A 78 6.99 12.08 3.38
N ALA A 79 5.70 11.85 3.07
CA ALA A 79 5.03 10.59 3.39
C ALA A 79 5.63 9.41 2.61
N ALA A 80 5.85 9.56 1.30
CA ALA A 80 6.43 8.52 0.45
C ALA A 80 7.87 8.19 0.88
N ARG A 81 8.65 9.20 1.30
CA ARG A 81 9.99 8.99 1.87
C ARG A 81 9.93 8.15 3.13
N ALA A 82 9.07 8.48 4.08
CA ALA A 82 8.94 7.72 5.32
C ALA A 82 8.52 6.26 5.07
N VAL A 83 7.58 6.02 4.15
CA VAL A 83 7.16 4.67 3.75
C VAL A 83 8.31 3.91 3.10
N ALA A 84 9.07 4.56 2.23
CA ALA A 84 10.23 3.96 1.55
C ALA A 84 11.35 3.60 2.54
N GLU A 85 11.68 4.50 3.46
CA GLU A 85 12.65 4.24 4.54
C GLU A 85 12.22 3.04 5.41
N GLY A 86 10.91 2.84 5.60
CA GLY A 86 10.34 1.67 6.25
C GLY A 86 10.41 0.37 5.43
N GLY A 87 10.84 0.44 4.18
CA GLY A 87 11.07 -0.72 3.30
C GLY A 87 9.80 -1.37 2.74
N CYS A 88 8.74 -0.61 2.56
CA CYS A 88 7.53 -1.04 1.87
C CYS A 88 7.82 -1.42 0.41
N ASP A 89 7.18 -2.47 -0.11
CA ASP A 89 7.37 -2.91 -1.49
C ASP A 89 6.48 -2.15 -2.48
N LEU A 90 5.21 -1.92 -2.11
CA LEU A 90 4.22 -1.23 -2.93
C LEU A 90 3.53 -0.14 -2.12
N LEU A 91 3.37 1.05 -2.72
CA LEU A 91 2.68 2.21 -2.15
C LEU A 91 1.71 2.79 -3.16
N THR A 92 0.45 3.02 -2.76
CA THR A 92 -0.54 3.71 -3.60
C THR A 92 -0.55 5.21 -3.36
N VAL A 93 -0.73 5.94 -4.46
CA VAL A 93 -0.98 7.39 -4.49
C VAL A 93 -2.07 7.69 -5.51
N HIS A 94 -2.71 8.85 -5.47
CA HIS A 94 -3.60 9.28 -6.55
C HIS A 94 -2.85 9.70 -7.81
N ALA A 95 -3.44 9.45 -8.99
CA ALA A 95 -2.82 9.64 -10.30
C ALA A 95 -2.76 11.11 -10.77
N GLU A 96 -2.68 12.06 -9.85
CA GLU A 96 -2.43 13.46 -10.22
C GLU A 96 -0.93 13.68 -10.45
N PRO A 97 -0.55 14.42 -11.51
CA PRO A 97 0.86 14.58 -11.86
C PRO A 97 1.73 15.14 -10.72
N GLN A 98 1.21 16.09 -9.93
CA GLN A 98 1.94 16.65 -8.79
C GLN A 98 2.15 15.61 -7.68
N VAL A 99 1.11 14.82 -7.38
CA VAL A 99 1.13 13.76 -6.38
C VAL A 99 2.13 12.68 -6.78
N MET A 100 2.08 12.21 -8.02
CA MET A 100 2.99 11.18 -8.54
C MET A 100 4.45 11.65 -8.51
N ARG A 101 4.73 12.90 -8.92
CA ARG A 101 6.10 13.46 -8.86
C ARG A 101 6.61 13.55 -7.42
N GLY A 102 5.78 14.00 -6.48
CA GLY A 102 6.12 14.04 -5.05
C GLY A 102 6.43 12.64 -4.51
N ALA A 103 5.59 11.66 -4.83
CA ALA A 103 5.78 10.28 -4.38
C ALA A 103 7.09 9.67 -4.90
N VAL A 104 7.40 9.84 -6.19
CA VAL A 104 8.66 9.34 -6.77
C VAL A 104 9.87 10.01 -6.14
N LYS A 105 9.83 11.33 -5.97
CA LYS A 105 10.93 12.06 -5.33
C LYS A 105 11.15 11.62 -3.88
N GLY A 106 10.07 11.42 -3.11
CA GLY A 106 10.16 10.92 -1.74
C GLY A 106 10.73 9.51 -1.66
N ARG A 107 10.23 8.59 -2.51
CA ARG A 107 10.77 7.23 -2.62
C ARG A 107 12.27 7.23 -2.92
N ASP A 108 12.71 8.01 -3.89
CA ASP A 108 14.11 8.07 -4.30
C ASP A 108 15.00 8.64 -3.18
N ALA A 109 14.52 9.66 -2.47
CA ALA A 109 15.19 10.20 -1.29
C ALA A 109 15.26 9.20 -0.12
N GLY A 110 14.28 8.30 0.00
CA GLY A 110 14.28 7.20 0.96
C GLY A 110 15.20 6.02 0.60
N GLY A 111 15.84 6.08 -0.57
CA GLY A 111 16.81 5.06 -1.02
C GLY A 111 16.20 3.67 -1.24
N SER A 112 14.93 3.59 -1.59
CA SER A 112 14.16 2.35 -1.65
C SER A 112 13.77 1.95 -3.07
N SER A 113 13.56 0.65 -3.27
CA SER A 113 12.97 0.06 -4.48
C SER A 113 11.44 0.02 -4.46
N THR A 114 10.79 0.67 -3.50
CA THR A 114 9.33 0.77 -3.41
C THR A 114 8.72 1.17 -4.76
N LYS A 115 7.76 0.40 -5.23
CA LYS A 115 7.01 0.73 -6.44
C LYS A 115 5.81 1.59 -6.09
N ILE A 116 5.65 2.69 -6.83
CA ILE A 116 4.51 3.59 -6.69
C ILE A 116 3.40 3.13 -7.64
N LEU A 117 2.22 2.91 -7.08
CA LEU A 117 1.02 2.56 -7.83
C LEU A 117 0.08 3.76 -7.85
N ALA A 118 -0.20 4.29 -9.03
CA ALA A 118 -1.08 5.44 -9.19
C ALA A 118 -2.53 5.01 -9.42
N VAL A 119 -3.40 5.36 -8.48
CA VAL A 119 -4.84 5.10 -8.57
C VAL A 119 -5.46 6.10 -9.54
N THR A 120 -5.96 5.62 -10.66
CA THR A 120 -6.61 6.46 -11.69
C THR A 120 -8.05 6.77 -11.33
N VAL A 121 -8.88 5.73 -11.24
CA VAL A 121 -10.28 5.79 -10.82
C VAL A 121 -10.50 4.70 -9.79
N MET A 122 -11.13 5.03 -8.67
CA MET A 122 -11.49 4.01 -7.68
C MET A 122 -12.60 3.11 -8.22
N THR A 123 -12.42 1.81 -8.09
CA THR A 123 -13.33 0.79 -8.65
C THR A 123 -14.71 0.76 -8.00
N SER A 124 -14.89 1.44 -6.87
CA SER A 124 -16.18 1.58 -6.18
C SER A 124 -17.07 2.68 -6.78
N LEU A 125 -16.53 3.55 -7.63
CA LEU A 125 -17.28 4.67 -8.22
C LEU A 125 -18.17 4.17 -9.36
N SER A 126 -19.45 4.59 -9.34
CA SER A 126 -20.40 4.44 -10.44
C SER A 126 -20.20 5.55 -11.48
N ASP A 127 -20.84 5.40 -12.65
CA ASP A 127 -20.86 6.44 -13.67
C ASP A 127 -21.47 7.75 -13.14
N ALA A 128 -22.47 7.66 -12.25
CA ALA A 128 -23.06 8.83 -11.61
C ALA A 128 -22.05 9.57 -10.71
N ASP A 129 -21.30 8.82 -9.90
CA ASP A 129 -20.25 9.39 -9.04
C ASP A 129 -19.16 10.07 -9.89
N LEU A 130 -18.76 9.43 -11.00
CA LEU A 130 -17.76 9.99 -11.92
C LEU A 130 -18.26 11.26 -12.57
N THR A 131 -19.52 11.30 -13.00
CA THR A 131 -20.15 12.52 -13.56
C THR A 131 -20.18 13.65 -12.52
N GLU A 132 -20.53 13.34 -11.26
CA GLU A 132 -20.57 14.33 -10.18
C GLU A 132 -19.21 14.97 -9.91
N ILE A 133 -18.13 14.22 -10.02
CA ILE A 133 -16.76 14.73 -9.85
C ILE A 133 -16.14 15.30 -11.14
N GLY A 134 -16.92 15.42 -12.21
CA GLY A 134 -16.55 16.14 -13.44
C GLY A 134 -15.93 15.29 -14.55
N TYR A 135 -15.99 13.96 -14.49
CA TYR A 135 -15.64 13.13 -15.64
C TYR A 135 -16.75 13.22 -16.70
N GLY A 136 -16.37 13.58 -17.93
CA GLY A 136 -17.24 13.50 -19.11
C GLY A 136 -17.12 12.14 -19.76
N PHE A 137 -18.25 11.58 -20.15
CA PHE A 137 -18.31 10.40 -21.01
C PHE A 137 -18.84 10.89 -22.37
N ASP A 138 -17.98 10.94 -23.38
CA ASP A 138 -18.35 11.16 -24.78
C ASP A 138 -18.66 9.84 -25.48
#